data_196dd2dd5e32bc21b0956fa0f1ac32a0
#
_entry.id   196dd2dd5e32bc21b0956fa0f1ac32a0
#
_cell.length_a   1.000
_cell.length_b   1.000
_cell.length_c   1.000
_cell.angle_alpha   90.00
_cell.angle_beta   90.00
_cell.angle_gamma   90.00
#
_symmetry.space_group_name_H-M   'P 1'
#
loop_
_entity.id
_entity.type
_entity.pdbx_description
1 polymer ?
#
loop_
_entity_poly.entity_id
_entity_poly.type
_entity_poly.pdbx_seq_one_letter_code
_entity_poly.pdbx_strand_id
1 'polypeptide(L)'
;MKDLLIVNLILAIFFTVCYTYQFIYILIALIKEPKKYTSDNRNRYALIISARNERDVIHNLIDSIKKQNYPAELIDTFVCADNCTDDTAERAREAGAIVYERFRPRRSERGTR
;
A
#
# COMPACT_ATOMS: atom_id res chain seq x y z
N MET A 1 -12.29 -53.86 1.67
CA MET A 1 -11.56 -53.28 0.52
C MET A 1 -12.49 -52.56 -0.47
N LYS A 2 -13.68 -53.13 -0.81
CA LYS A 2 -14.62 -52.45 -1.76
C LYS A 2 -15.13 -51.16 -1.22
N ASP A 3 -15.48 -51.07 0.07
CA ASP A 3 -16.02 -49.84 0.70
C ASP A 3 -15.00 -48.72 0.73
N LEU A 4 -13.73 -49.04 0.94
CA LEU A 4 -12.63 -48.06 0.90
C LEU A 4 -12.43 -47.49 -0.51
N LEU A 5 -12.57 -48.33 -1.54
CA LEU A 5 -12.50 -47.88 -2.93
C LEU A 5 -13.66 -46.93 -3.30
N ILE A 6 -14.86 -47.25 -2.81
CA ILE A 6 -16.05 -46.40 -3.05
C ILE A 6 -15.90 -45.07 -2.39
N VAL A 7 -15.46 -45.01 -1.12
CA VAL A 7 -15.21 -43.75 -0.42
C VAL A 7 -14.15 -42.89 -1.14
N ASN A 8 -13.07 -43.52 -1.58
CA ASN A 8 -12.00 -42.82 -2.31
C ASN A 8 -12.49 -42.28 -3.65
N LEU A 9 -13.34 -43.01 -4.36
CA LEU A 9 -13.94 -42.59 -5.62
C LEU A 9 -14.85 -41.39 -5.40
N ILE A 10 -15.69 -41.39 -4.36
CA ILE A 10 -16.61 -40.28 -4.02
C ILE A 10 -15.78 -39.02 -3.70
N LEU A 11 -14.71 -39.17 -2.89
CA LEU A 11 -13.84 -38.04 -2.57
C LEU A 11 -13.14 -37.50 -3.82
N ALA A 12 -12.65 -38.35 -4.70
CA ALA A 12 -12.00 -37.94 -5.93
C ALA A 12 -12.96 -37.15 -6.84
N ILE A 13 -14.19 -37.61 -6.99
CA ILE A 13 -15.24 -36.90 -7.77
C ILE A 13 -15.55 -35.56 -7.12
N PHE A 14 -15.74 -35.53 -5.81
CA PHE A 14 -16.01 -34.29 -5.05
C PHE A 14 -14.92 -33.26 -5.26
N PHE A 15 -13.66 -33.63 -5.08
CA PHE A 15 -12.53 -32.70 -5.29
C PHE A 15 -12.40 -32.27 -6.75
N THR A 16 -12.61 -33.18 -7.70
CA THR A 16 -12.59 -32.83 -9.13
C THR A 16 -13.61 -31.76 -9.44
N VAL A 17 -14.85 -31.89 -8.96
CA VAL A 17 -15.92 -30.90 -9.14
C VAL A 17 -15.53 -29.59 -8.47
N CYS A 18 -15.03 -29.63 -7.23
CA CYS A 18 -14.58 -28.43 -6.49
C CYS A 18 -13.44 -27.69 -7.20
N TYR A 19 -12.48 -28.40 -7.83
CA TYR A 19 -11.38 -27.75 -8.53
C TYR A 19 -11.71 -27.29 -9.95
N THR A 20 -12.75 -27.86 -10.58
CA THR A 20 -13.13 -27.49 -11.95
C THR A 20 -13.49 -26.01 -12.07
N TYR A 21 -14.14 -25.42 -11.06
CA TYR A 21 -14.50 -24.01 -11.11
C TYR A 21 -13.26 -23.08 -11.12
N GLN A 22 -12.14 -23.47 -10.54
CA GLN A 22 -10.91 -22.68 -10.56
C GLN A 22 -10.34 -22.54 -11.97
N PHE A 23 -10.41 -23.61 -12.77
CA PHE A 23 -10.00 -23.54 -14.17
C PHE A 23 -10.90 -22.60 -14.99
N ILE A 24 -12.19 -22.58 -14.69
CA ILE A 24 -13.13 -21.64 -15.33
C ILE A 24 -12.75 -20.20 -15.00
N TYR A 25 -12.42 -19.87 -13.74
CA TYR A 25 -11.98 -18.52 -13.36
C TYR A 25 -10.66 -18.12 -14.01
N ILE A 26 -9.70 -19.05 -14.12
CA ILE A 26 -8.43 -18.80 -14.83
C ILE A 26 -8.71 -18.49 -16.31
N LEU A 27 -9.56 -19.26 -16.97
CA LEU A 27 -9.94 -19.02 -18.35
C LEU A 27 -10.63 -17.66 -18.52
N ILE A 28 -11.55 -17.31 -17.64
CA ILE A 28 -12.22 -15.99 -17.65
C ILE A 28 -11.20 -14.87 -17.43
N ALA A 29 -10.24 -15.06 -16.51
CA ALA A 29 -9.21 -14.08 -16.24
C ALA A 29 -8.26 -13.85 -17.42
N LEU A 30 -7.97 -14.91 -18.19
CA LEU A 30 -7.13 -14.82 -19.38
C LEU A 30 -7.83 -14.14 -20.57
N ILE A 31 -9.14 -14.32 -20.67
CA ILE A 31 -9.94 -13.74 -21.78
C ILE A 31 -10.40 -12.32 -21.48
N LYS A 32 -10.64 -12.02 -20.20
CA LYS A 32 -11.15 -10.71 -19.77
C LYS A 32 -10.03 -9.70 -19.69
N GLU A 33 -9.98 -8.78 -20.62
CA GLU A 33 -9.08 -7.65 -20.53
C GLU A 33 -9.38 -6.82 -19.28
N PRO A 34 -8.34 -6.40 -18.53
CA PRO A 34 -8.53 -5.52 -17.38
C PRO A 34 -9.19 -4.22 -17.86
N LYS A 35 -10.31 -3.84 -17.24
CA LYS A 35 -10.94 -2.55 -17.53
C LYS A 35 -9.94 -1.43 -17.25
N LYS A 36 -9.48 -0.78 -18.30
CA LYS A 36 -8.74 0.48 -18.16
C LYS A 36 -9.74 1.56 -17.75
N TYR A 37 -9.70 1.91 -16.47
CA TYR A 37 -10.43 3.08 -15.99
C TYR A 37 -9.65 4.32 -16.44
N THR A 38 -10.07 4.93 -17.52
CA THR A 38 -9.64 6.27 -17.90
C THR A 38 -10.57 7.25 -17.22
N SER A 39 -10.10 7.94 -16.22
CA SER A 39 -10.80 9.08 -15.66
C SER A 39 -10.23 10.35 -16.31
N ASP A 40 -11.06 11.08 -17.05
CA ASP A 40 -10.70 12.41 -17.57
C ASP A 40 -10.68 13.49 -16.48
N ASN A 41 -11.21 13.17 -15.29
CA ASN A 41 -11.20 14.07 -14.15
C ASN A 41 -9.82 14.05 -13.48
N ARG A 42 -9.07 15.13 -13.70
CA ARG A 42 -7.80 15.40 -13.01
C ARG A 42 -8.08 16.09 -11.70
N ASN A 43 -8.17 15.31 -10.63
CA ASN A 43 -8.34 15.85 -9.27
C ASN A 43 -7.00 16.26 -8.69
N ARG A 44 -6.99 17.29 -7.84
CA ARG A 44 -5.83 17.62 -7.02
C ARG A 44 -5.81 16.73 -5.77
N TYR A 45 -4.66 16.12 -5.48
CA TYR A 45 -4.48 15.24 -4.34
C TYR A 45 -3.48 15.82 -3.35
N ALA A 46 -3.78 15.67 -2.07
CA ALA A 46 -2.84 15.89 -0.99
C ALA A 46 -2.39 14.55 -0.43
N LEU A 47 -1.10 14.25 -0.51
CA LEU A 47 -0.48 13.07 0.09
C LEU A 47 0.11 13.47 1.43
N ILE A 48 -0.34 12.82 2.51
CA ILE A 48 0.15 13.08 3.86
C ILE A 48 1.01 11.89 4.30
N ILE A 49 2.28 12.16 4.58
CA ILE A 49 3.27 11.18 5.00
C ILE A 49 3.65 11.48 6.44
N SER A 50 3.50 10.51 7.34
CA SER A 50 4.04 10.60 8.69
C SER A 50 5.40 9.91 8.73
N ALA A 51 6.44 10.65 9.13
CA ALA A 51 7.81 10.16 9.17
C ALA A 51 8.43 10.37 10.56
N ARG A 52 9.19 9.39 11.02
CA ARG A 52 9.94 9.49 12.26
C ARG A 52 11.31 8.82 12.11
N ASN A 53 12.37 9.62 12.04
CA ASN A 53 13.74 9.16 11.82
C ASN A 53 13.90 8.30 10.56
N GLU A 54 13.36 8.79 9.45
CA GLU A 54 13.31 8.09 8.15
C GLU A 54 14.24 8.76 7.11
N ARG A 55 15.34 9.38 7.56
CA ARG A 55 16.25 10.15 6.71
C ARG A 55 16.74 9.41 5.46
N ASP A 56 16.94 8.09 5.57
CA ASP A 56 17.54 7.30 4.49
C ASP A 56 16.53 6.91 3.40
N VAL A 57 15.23 6.95 3.72
CA VAL A 57 14.17 6.49 2.81
C VAL A 57 13.21 7.58 2.35
N ILE A 58 13.10 8.69 3.10
CA ILE A 58 12.10 9.74 2.83
C ILE A 58 12.29 10.38 1.45
N HIS A 59 13.53 10.61 1.03
CA HIS A 59 13.84 11.17 -0.28
C HIS A 59 13.39 10.24 -1.40
N ASN A 60 13.69 8.94 -1.30
CA ASN A 60 13.31 7.94 -2.30
C ASN A 60 11.78 7.81 -2.43
N LEU A 61 11.05 7.93 -1.32
CA LEU A 61 9.59 7.90 -1.32
C LEU A 61 9.03 9.10 -2.08
N ILE A 62 9.50 10.32 -1.78
CA ILE A 62 9.03 11.54 -2.44
C ILE A 62 9.37 11.52 -3.93
N ASP A 63 10.54 11.04 -4.30
CA ASP A 63 10.93 10.87 -5.71
C ASP A 63 10.05 9.84 -6.44
N SER A 64 9.67 8.78 -5.76
CA SER A 64 8.76 7.78 -6.32
C SER A 64 7.36 8.36 -6.58
N ILE A 65 6.89 9.25 -5.71
CA ILE A 65 5.62 9.97 -5.89
C ILE A 65 5.70 10.87 -7.12
N LYS A 66 6.81 11.59 -7.31
CA LYS A 66 7.01 12.48 -8.46
C LYS A 66 7.12 11.74 -9.80
N LYS A 67 7.59 10.48 -9.78
CA LYS A 67 7.73 9.63 -10.97
C LYS A 67 6.44 8.94 -11.39
N GLN A 68 5.35 9.11 -10.67
CA GLN A 68 4.07 8.49 -11.03
C GLN A 68 3.51 9.07 -12.33
N ASN A 69 2.72 8.27 -13.01
CA ASN A 69 2.03 8.69 -14.25
C ASN A 69 0.78 9.54 -13.91
N TYR A 70 1.01 10.61 -13.13
CA TYR A 70 0.01 11.62 -12.79
C TYR A 70 0.67 13.00 -12.78
N PRO A 71 -0.02 14.07 -13.23
CA PRO A 71 0.59 15.39 -13.26
C PRO A 71 1.07 15.84 -11.88
N ALA A 72 2.38 16.09 -11.76
CA ALA A 72 3.02 16.42 -10.47
C ALA A 72 2.47 17.71 -9.85
N GLU A 73 2.00 18.64 -10.67
CA GLU A 73 1.36 19.89 -10.25
C GLU A 73 0.00 19.70 -9.55
N LEU A 74 -0.59 18.50 -9.68
CA LEU A 74 -1.84 18.14 -9.03
C LEU A 74 -1.64 17.29 -7.77
N ILE A 75 -0.39 17.08 -7.36
CA ILE A 75 -0.05 16.31 -6.16
C ILE A 75 0.72 17.19 -5.18
N ASP A 76 0.09 17.57 -4.08
CA ASP A 76 0.76 18.22 -2.97
C ASP A 76 1.26 17.16 -1.97
N THR A 77 2.57 17.09 -1.73
CA THR A 77 3.15 16.13 -0.78
C THR A 77 3.45 16.83 0.54
N PHE A 78 2.77 16.41 1.59
CA PHE A 78 2.96 16.89 2.95
C PHE A 78 3.68 15.82 3.78
N VAL A 79 4.73 16.23 4.50
CA VAL A 79 5.45 15.35 5.43
C VAL A 79 5.29 15.88 6.85
N CYS A 80 4.76 15.05 7.73
CA CYS A 80 4.71 15.32 9.16
C CYS A 80 5.88 14.60 9.83
N ALA A 81 6.94 15.35 10.15
CA ALA A 81 8.10 14.85 10.90
C ALA A 81 7.76 14.81 12.40
N ASP A 82 7.38 13.62 12.90
CA ASP A 82 6.92 13.44 14.29
C ASP A 82 8.06 13.04 15.22
N ASN A 83 8.49 13.96 16.07
CA ASN A 83 9.58 13.77 17.03
C ASN A 83 10.86 13.22 16.37
N CYS A 84 11.22 13.73 15.20
CA CYS A 84 12.47 13.39 14.55
C CYS A 84 13.65 13.96 15.34
N THR A 85 14.72 13.19 15.44
CA THR A 85 15.99 13.56 16.06
C THR A 85 17.13 13.62 15.04
N ASP A 86 16.82 13.29 13.78
CA ASP A 86 17.72 13.30 12.64
C ASP A 86 17.29 14.35 11.60
N ASP A 87 17.98 14.37 10.46
CA ASP A 87 17.76 15.28 9.33
C ASP A 87 16.59 14.88 8.40
N THR A 88 15.64 14.03 8.86
CA THR A 88 14.47 13.60 8.06
C THR A 88 13.68 14.79 7.50
N ALA A 89 13.43 15.82 8.33
CA ALA A 89 12.65 16.99 7.92
C ALA A 89 13.36 17.80 6.83
N GLU A 90 14.67 17.99 6.95
CA GLU A 90 15.48 18.71 5.95
C GLU A 90 15.50 17.98 4.62
N ARG A 91 15.76 16.68 4.64
CA ARG A 91 15.77 15.85 3.43
C ARG A 91 14.40 15.81 2.71
N ALA A 92 13.32 15.82 3.49
CA ALA A 92 11.98 15.90 2.90
C ALA A 92 11.73 17.26 2.22
N ARG A 93 12.24 18.38 2.79
CA ARG A 93 12.16 19.71 2.17
C ARG A 93 13.00 19.79 0.90
N GLU A 94 14.22 19.27 0.94
CA GLU A 94 15.11 19.19 -0.24
C GLU A 94 14.48 18.38 -1.37
N ALA A 95 13.78 17.30 -1.01
CA ALA A 95 13.02 16.51 -1.97
C ALA A 95 11.73 17.23 -2.46
N GLY A 96 11.43 18.44 -1.98
CA GLY A 96 10.32 19.29 -2.45
C GLY A 96 8.99 19.00 -1.80
N ALA A 97 8.94 18.40 -0.61
CA ALA A 97 7.73 18.25 0.18
C ALA A 97 7.47 19.45 1.08
N ILE A 98 6.20 19.67 1.43
CA ILE A 98 5.79 20.64 2.45
C ILE A 98 5.91 19.94 3.80
N VAL A 99 6.83 20.41 4.66
CA VAL A 99 7.17 19.71 5.90
C VAL A 99 6.63 20.44 7.11
N TYR A 100 5.93 19.69 7.95
CA TYR A 100 5.48 20.09 9.28
C TYR A 100 6.22 19.28 10.34
N GLU A 101 6.91 19.95 11.25
CA GLU A 101 7.59 19.33 12.37
C GLU A 101 6.69 19.35 13.59
N ARG A 102 6.54 18.19 14.23
CA ARG A 102 5.77 18.06 15.45
C ARG A 102 6.65 17.50 16.57
N PHE A 103 6.86 18.31 17.59
CA PHE A 103 7.56 17.90 18.80
C PHE A 103 6.53 17.73 19.94
N ARG A 104 6.34 16.51 20.41
CA ARG A 104 5.59 16.24 21.64
C ARG A 104 6.59 15.94 22.75
N PRO A 105 6.65 16.73 23.82
CA PRO A 105 7.42 16.34 25.00
C PRO A 105 6.86 15.00 25.49
N ARG A 106 7.75 14.03 25.78
CA ARG A 106 7.35 12.77 26.41
C ARG A 106 6.55 13.12 27.65
N ARG A 107 5.29 12.72 27.68
CA ARG A 107 4.49 12.78 28.90
C ARG A 107 5.23 11.93 29.94
N SER A 108 5.89 12.58 30.88
CA SER A 108 6.48 11.93 32.03
C SER A 108 5.36 11.14 32.67
N GLU A 109 5.47 9.82 32.70
CA GLU A 109 4.67 8.97 33.58
C GLU A 109 5.02 9.37 35.00
N ARG A 110 4.38 10.42 35.47
CA ARG A 110 4.33 10.70 36.92
C ARG A 110 3.47 9.62 37.51
N GLY A 111 4.16 8.69 38.21
CA GLY A 111 3.62 7.55 38.87
C GLY A 111 2.40 7.91 39.71
N THR A 112 1.38 7.11 39.55
CA THR A 112 0.38 6.89 40.58
C THR A 112 1.09 6.22 41.76
N ARG A 113 1.30 6.96 42.81
CA ARG A 113 1.47 6.38 44.15
C ARG A 113 0.08 6.09 44.70
#